data_26c2b2e6d8c95f7ac58c2663d1e6d279
#
_entry.id   26c2b2e6d8c95f7ac58c2663d1e6d279
#
_cell.length_a   1.000
_cell.length_b   1.000
_cell.length_c   1.000
_cell.angle_alpha   90.00
_cell.angle_beta   90.00
_cell.angle_gamma   90.00
#
_symmetry.space_group_name_H-M   'P 1'
#
loop_
_entity.id
_entity.type
_entity.pdbx_description
1 polymer ?
#
loop_
_entity_poly.entity_id
_entity_poly.type
_entity_poly.pdbx_seq_one_letter_code
_entity_poly.pdbx_strand_id
1 'polypeptide(L)'
;MGINQKTLPGILLCAVLAIPCWLLGLEFHLIGSPIFAIILGIIIGSIFTSWKREKTGAGIGFTSKKILQWAVILLGFGLNITQILHVGWISLPVIISTIATSLIVSYVIYRLTHIDSNTAVLIGVGSSICGGSAIAAAAPVIKAEDQDIAQAISVVFFFNVVAAFVFPPFGDAIGLSNMGFGLFAGTAVNDTSSVTATAAVWDSMKGTGTQVLEYATIVKLTRTLAIIPICLGLASYQVYKAKQSAAQADGSSVSIAKIFPKFVLYFVICSLITTALSYANVDIQFLSVFKTISKYFITMAMVAIGLNTNIVKLIKSGGSALAMGACCWIAITAVSLATQHMIGLW
;
A
#
# COMPACT_ATOMS: atom_id res chain seq x y z
N MET A 1 -14.47 3.31 12.98
CA MET A 1 -14.07 4.17 14.11
C MET A 1 -13.92 5.59 13.58
N GLY A 2 -14.58 6.56 14.23
CA GLY A 2 -14.45 8.00 13.96
C GLY A 2 -13.42 8.67 14.87
N ILE A 3 -13.20 9.98 14.67
CA ILE A 3 -12.41 10.79 15.60
C ILE A 3 -13.20 10.86 16.90
N ASN A 4 -12.59 10.39 17.98
CA ASN A 4 -13.15 10.44 19.34
C ASN A 4 -12.04 10.74 20.36
N GLN A 5 -12.43 10.94 21.64
CA GLN A 5 -11.46 11.24 22.70
C GLN A 5 -10.33 10.20 22.84
N LYS A 6 -10.53 8.95 22.43
CA LYS A 6 -9.49 7.90 22.49
C LYS A 6 -8.52 7.96 21.31
N THR A 7 -8.93 8.47 20.15
CA THR A 7 -8.07 8.58 18.97
C THR A 7 -7.34 9.92 18.89
N LEU A 8 -7.90 10.98 19.48
CA LEU A 8 -7.38 12.33 19.40
C LEU A 8 -5.92 12.47 19.86
N PRO A 9 -5.46 11.88 21.00
CA PRO A 9 -4.07 12.05 21.44
C PRO A 9 -3.05 11.50 20.45
N GLY A 10 -3.33 10.34 19.83
CA GLY A 10 -2.44 9.75 18.83
C GLY A 10 -2.43 10.50 17.51
N ILE A 11 -3.58 11.06 17.08
CA ILE A 11 -3.66 11.90 15.88
C ILE A 11 -2.84 13.19 16.08
N LEU A 12 -3.01 13.86 17.22
CA LEU A 12 -2.26 15.09 17.56
C LEU A 12 -0.75 14.80 17.64
N LEU A 13 -0.36 13.67 18.24
CA LEU A 13 1.04 13.27 18.27
C LEU A 13 1.62 13.15 16.87
N CYS A 14 0.93 12.44 15.97
CA CYS A 14 1.37 12.29 14.57
C CYS A 14 1.40 13.63 13.83
N ALA A 15 0.43 14.51 14.06
CA ALA A 15 0.40 15.84 13.47
C ALA A 15 1.60 16.68 13.92
N VAL A 16 1.86 16.75 15.23
CA VAL A 16 3.00 17.51 15.77
C VAL A 16 4.34 16.97 15.26
N LEU A 17 4.52 15.65 15.25
CA LEU A 17 5.75 15.03 14.73
C LEU A 17 5.90 15.17 13.21
N ALA A 18 4.81 15.34 12.47
CA ALA A 18 4.86 15.57 11.03
C ALA A 18 5.39 16.98 10.68
N ILE A 19 5.24 17.98 11.56
CA ILE A 19 5.70 19.35 11.29
C ILE A 19 7.20 19.41 11.00
N PRO A 20 8.10 18.96 11.90
CA PRO A 20 9.54 19.00 11.61
C PRO A 20 9.91 18.16 10.39
N CYS A 21 9.25 17.01 10.16
CA CYS A 21 9.50 16.18 8.98
C CYS A 21 9.08 16.91 7.68
N TRP A 22 7.99 17.63 7.73
CA TRP A 22 7.52 18.47 6.62
C TRP A 22 8.53 19.58 6.29
N LEU A 23 9.00 20.30 7.30
CA LEU A 23 10.00 21.37 7.15
C LEU A 23 11.33 20.83 6.62
N LEU A 24 11.82 19.72 7.19
CA LEU A 24 13.03 19.06 6.69
C LEU A 24 12.88 18.58 5.25
N GLY A 25 11.69 18.08 4.87
CA GLY A 25 11.41 17.69 3.49
C GLY A 25 11.37 18.84 2.50
N LEU A 26 11.05 20.06 2.94
CA LEU A 26 11.16 21.29 2.13
C LEU A 26 12.61 21.72 1.93
N GLU A 27 13.49 21.48 2.89
CA GLU A 27 14.93 21.82 2.81
C GLU A 27 15.71 20.75 2.05
N PHE A 28 15.45 19.47 2.38
CA PHE A 28 16.17 18.32 1.81
C PHE A 28 15.30 17.58 0.78
N HIS A 29 15.12 18.17 -0.38
CA HIS A 29 14.26 17.64 -1.46
C HIS A 29 14.64 16.22 -1.91
N LEU A 30 15.94 15.85 -1.86
CA LEU A 30 16.45 14.53 -2.25
C LEU A 30 15.94 13.39 -1.34
N ILE A 31 15.58 13.69 -0.09
CA ILE A 31 15.13 12.70 0.88
C ILE A 31 13.60 12.73 0.99
N GLY A 32 13.02 13.92 0.98
CA GLY A 32 11.59 14.15 1.08
C GLY A 32 11.00 13.93 2.47
N SER A 33 9.89 14.61 2.76
CA SER A 33 9.20 14.53 4.06
C SER A 33 8.74 13.12 4.46
N PRO A 34 8.34 12.20 3.55
CA PRO A 34 7.91 10.85 3.95
C PRO A 34 9.01 10.00 4.58
N ILE A 35 10.26 10.11 4.10
CA ILE A 35 11.39 9.36 4.66
C ILE A 35 11.73 9.87 6.06
N PHE A 36 11.85 11.19 6.24
CA PHE A 36 12.08 11.77 7.58
C PHE A 36 10.99 11.34 8.55
N ALA A 37 9.73 11.32 8.11
CA ALA A 37 8.59 10.92 8.91
C ALA A 37 8.66 9.45 9.35
N ILE A 38 9.02 8.53 8.45
CA ILE A 38 9.16 7.10 8.79
C ILE A 38 10.33 6.91 9.77
N ILE A 39 11.50 7.50 9.50
CA ILE A 39 12.69 7.38 10.35
C ILE A 39 12.39 7.92 11.75
N LEU A 40 11.88 9.15 11.86
CA LEU A 40 11.53 9.76 13.13
C LEU A 40 10.50 8.90 13.88
N GLY A 41 9.49 8.40 13.18
CA GLY A 41 8.49 7.51 13.73
C GLY A 41 9.10 6.22 14.29
N ILE A 42 10.01 5.55 13.58
CA ILE A 42 10.70 4.33 14.04
C ILE A 42 11.55 4.62 15.27
N ILE A 43 12.33 5.69 15.27
CA ILE A 43 13.17 6.08 16.40
C ILE A 43 12.31 6.33 17.65
N ILE A 44 11.30 7.17 17.54
CA ILE A 44 10.39 7.47 18.65
C ILE A 44 9.61 6.22 19.06
N GLY A 45 9.14 5.42 18.12
CA GLY A 45 8.40 4.18 18.38
C GLY A 45 9.23 3.13 19.16
N SER A 46 10.55 3.09 18.96
CA SER A 46 11.45 2.21 19.72
C SER A 46 11.66 2.67 21.17
N ILE A 47 11.57 3.98 21.42
CA ILE A 47 11.75 4.59 22.76
C ILE A 47 10.41 4.66 23.52
N PHE A 48 9.29 4.58 22.81
CA PHE A 48 7.95 4.76 23.39
C PHE A 48 7.61 3.61 24.33
N THR A 49 7.47 3.92 25.63
CA THR A 49 7.08 2.94 26.65
C THR A 49 5.64 2.43 26.45
N SER A 50 5.38 1.20 26.89
CA SER A 50 4.07 0.54 26.77
C SER A 50 2.90 1.40 27.25
N TRP A 51 3.10 2.15 28.33
CA TRP A 51 2.08 3.04 28.89
C TRP A 51 1.66 4.20 27.96
N LYS A 52 2.61 4.80 27.25
CA LYS A 52 2.31 5.85 26.27
C LYS A 52 1.60 5.26 25.04
N ARG A 53 1.95 4.04 24.63
CA ARG A 53 1.27 3.31 23.55
C ARG A 53 -0.19 3.03 23.85
N GLU A 54 -0.53 2.74 25.08
CA GLU A 54 -1.92 2.49 25.49
C GLU A 54 -2.81 3.73 25.27
N LYS A 55 -2.31 4.93 25.56
CA LYS A 55 -3.06 6.19 25.38
C LYS A 55 -3.10 6.69 23.93
N THR A 56 -2.09 6.43 23.13
CA THR A 56 -1.95 7.00 21.76
C THR A 56 -2.14 5.96 20.65
N GLY A 57 -2.05 4.67 20.94
CA GLY A 57 -2.05 3.60 19.95
C GLY A 57 -3.29 3.59 19.04
N ALA A 58 -4.48 3.85 19.60
CA ALA A 58 -5.72 3.93 18.83
C ALA A 58 -5.67 5.09 17.79
N GLY A 59 -5.11 6.23 18.17
CA GLY A 59 -4.96 7.39 17.28
C GLY A 59 -3.86 7.20 16.25
N ILE A 60 -2.74 6.57 16.61
CA ILE A 60 -1.66 6.22 15.67
C ILE A 60 -2.20 5.23 14.62
N GLY A 61 -2.93 4.19 15.03
CA GLY A 61 -3.59 3.25 14.11
C GLY A 61 -4.67 3.89 13.24
N PHE A 62 -5.38 4.89 13.74
CA PHE A 62 -6.32 5.70 12.95
C PHE A 62 -5.58 6.53 11.91
N THR A 63 -4.47 7.18 12.28
CA THR A 63 -3.68 8.03 11.39
C THR A 63 -3.07 7.22 10.26
N SER A 64 -2.44 6.09 10.55
CA SER A 64 -1.81 5.22 9.54
C SER A 64 -2.79 4.64 8.53
N LYS A 65 -4.09 4.52 8.89
CA LYS A 65 -5.11 3.94 8.00
C LYS A 65 -6.09 4.98 7.46
N LYS A 66 -6.75 5.75 8.34
CA LYS A 66 -7.85 6.64 7.95
C LYS A 66 -7.38 7.98 7.42
N ILE A 67 -6.40 8.61 8.07
CA ILE A 67 -5.82 9.87 7.58
C ILE A 67 -5.15 9.62 6.22
N LEU A 68 -4.46 8.49 6.05
CA LEU A 68 -3.89 8.10 4.75
C LEU A 68 -4.98 7.91 3.68
N GLN A 69 -6.10 7.22 4.02
CA GLN A 69 -7.22 7.09 3.08
C GLN A 69 -7.78 8.45 2.67
N TRP A 70 -7.89 9.39 3.61
CA TRP A 70 -8.32 10.76 3.31
C TRP A 70 -7.31 11.49 2.43
N ALA A 71 -6.01 11.33 2.68
CA ALA A 71 -4.98 11.88 1.80
C ALA A 71 -5.14 11.38 0.35
N VAL A 72 -5.33 10.07 0.16
CA VAL A 72 -5.56 9.49 -1.16
C VAL A 72 -6.85 10.00 -1.82
N ILE A 73 -7.95 10.15 -1.05
CA ILE A 73 -9.20 10.74 -1.56
C ILE A 73 -8.95 12.17 -2.06
N LEU A 74 -8.22 12.98 -1.28
CA LEU A 74 -7.91 14.37 -1.65
C LEU A 74 -7.05 14.49 -2.90
N LEU A 75 -6.19 13.50 -3.19
CA LEU A 75 -5.45 13.46 -4.47
C LEU A 75 -6.38 13.37 -5.68
N GLY A 76 -7.56 12.78 -5.53
CA GLY A 76 -8.57 12.71 -6.59
C GLY A 76 -8.98 14.07 -7.15
N PHE A 77 -8.91 15.14 -6.34
CA PHE A 77 -9.14 16.52 -6.80
C PHE A 77 -8.03 17.06 -7.72
N GLY A 78 -6.92 16.37 -7.84
CA GLY A 78 -5.85 16.71 -8.78
C GLY A 78 -5.96 16.01 -10.13
N LEU A 79 -6.93 15.13 -10.34
CA LEU A 79 -6.98 14.18 -11.44
C LEU A 79 -8.26 14.30 -12.26
N ASN A 80 -8.11 14.05 -13.57
CA ASN A 80 -9.23 13.89 -14.48
C ASN A 80 -9.58 12.40 -14.61
N ILE A 81 -10.88 12.09 -14.74
CA ILE A 81 -11.35 10.69 -14.87
C ILE A 81 -10.79 9.99 -16.11
N THR A 82 -10.59 10.71 -17.21
CA THR A 82 -9.99 10.15 -18.41
C THR A 82 -8.55 9.71 -18.20
N GLN A 83 -7.79 10.47 -17.40
CA GLN A 83 -6.43 10.11 -17.00
C GLN A 83 -6.43 8.85 -16.12
N ILE A 84 -7.37 8.73 -15.18
CA ILE A 84 -7.50 7.53 -14.33
C ILE A 84 -7.78 6.29 -15.18
N LEU A 85 -8.69 6.37 -16.12
CA LEU A 85 -9.04 5.26 -17.02
C LEU A 85 -7.87 4.89 -17.93
N HIS A 86 -7.18 5.88 -18.50
CA HIS A 86 -6.04 5.67 -19.38
C HIS A 86 -4.87 5.00 -18.63
N VAL A 87 -4.46 5.54 -17.49
CA VAL A 87 -3.39 4.97 -16.67
C VAL A 87 -3.76 3.57 -16.17
N GLY A 88 -5.00 3.41 -15.72
CA GLY A 88 -5.52 2.11 -15.29
C GLY A 88 -5.39 1.06 -16.39
N TRP A 89 -5.82 1.38 -17.62
CA TRP A 89 -5.76 0.48 -18.77
C TRP A 89 -4.32 0.10 -19.14
N ILE A 90 -3.44 1.10 -19.30
CA ILE A 90 -2.03 0.89 -19.68
C ILE A 90 -1.28 0.07 -18.63
N SER A 91 -1.63 0.19 -17.36
CA SER A 91 -0.98 -0.54 -16.26
C SER A 91 -1.42 -2.01 -16.15
N LEU A 92 -2.54 -2.42 -16.77
CA LEU A 92 -3.08 -3.78 -16.63
C LEU A 92 -2.08 -4.90 -16.96
N PRO A 93 -1.29 -4.86 -18.05
CA PRO A 93 -0.34 -5.93 -18.35
C PRO A 93 0.68 -6.12 -17.22
N VAL A 94 1.22 -5.03 -16.66
CA VAL A 94 2.18 -5.08 -15.56
C VAL A 94 1.51 -5.52 -14.26
N ILE A 95 0.27 -5.07 -14.01
CA ILE A 95 -0.51 -5.50 -12.84
C ILE A 95 -0.78 -7.00 -12.88
N ILE A 96 -1.25 -7.53 -14.01
CA ILE A 96 -1.58 -8.95 -14.16
C ILE A 96 -0.32 -9.81 -14.02
N SER A 97 0.77 -9.43 -14.69
CA SER A 97 2.04 -10.17 -14.62
C SER A 97 2.60 -10.19 -13.19
N THR A 98 2.59 -9.07 -12.47
CA THR A 98 3.09 -9.01 -11.09
C THR A 98 2.22 -9.77 -10.10
N ILE A 99 0.89 -9.74 -10.27
CA ILE A 99 -0.04 -10.56 -9.46
C ILE A 99 0.23 -12.05 -9.68
N ALA A 100 0.27 -12.49 -10.94
CA ALA A 100 0.54 -13.88 -11.29
C ALA A 100 1.90 -14.34 -10.74
N THR A 101 2.94 -13.54 -10.91
CA THR A 101 4.29 -13.81 -10.37
C THR A 101 4.27 -14.01 -8.86
N SER A 102 3.63 -13.14 -8.11
CA SER A 102 3.56 -13.27 -6.65
C SER A 102 2.88 -14.56 -6.21
N LEU A 103 1.75 -14.90 -6.83
CA LEU A 103 1.02 -16.12 -6.51
C LEU A 103 1.77 -17.38 -6.91
N ILE A 104 2.43 -17.39 -8.07
CA ILE A 104 3.25 -18.51 -8.54
C ILE A 104 4.47 -18.69 -7.63
N VAL A 105 5.22 -17.62 -7.35
CA VAL A 105 6.42 -17.68 -6.50
C VAL A 105 6.08 -18.14 -5.09
N SER A 106 5.01 -17.61 -4.48
CA SER A 106 4.59 -18.05 -3.16
C SER A 106 4.17 -19.52 -3.14
N TYR A 107 3.50 -20.01 -4.17
CA TYR A 107 3.15 -21.41 -4.32
C TYR A 107 4.39 -22.30 -4.48
N VAL A 108 5.34 -21.93 -5.33
CA VAL A 108 6.61 -22.67 -5.54
C VAL A 108 7.40 -22.74 -4.24
N ILE A 109 7.59 -21.61 -3.55
CA ILE A 109 8.31 -21.58 -2.27
C ILE A 109 7.60 -22.42 -1.21
N TYR A 110 6.27 -22.36 -1.14
CA TYR A 110 5.47 -23.23 -0.26
C TYR A 110 5.76 -24.72 -0.52
N ARG A 111 5.84 -25.12 -1.80
CA ARG A 111 6.13 -26.52 -2.17
C ARG A 111 7.56 -26.96 -1.85
N LEU A 112 8.51 -26.02 -1.83
CA LEU A 112 9.94 -26.29 -1.57
C LEU A 112 10.31 -26.15 -0.09
N THR A 113 9.46 -25.50 0.72
CA THR A 113 9.75 -25.21 2.13
C THR A 113 8.68 -25.82 3.04
N HIS A 114 8.94 -25.82 4.34
CA HIS A 114 7.99 -26.30 5.35
C HIS A 114 7.16 -25.15 5.97
N ILE A 115 6.86 -24.11 5.18
CA ILE A 115 6.01 -22.98 5.62
C ILE A 115 4.57 -23.48 5.69
N ASP A 116 3.82 -23.03 6.69
CA ASP A 116 2.39 -23.30 6.78
C ASP A 116 1.63 -22.81 5.55
N SER A 117 0.65 -23.61 5.10
CA SER A 117 -0.13 -23.32 3.89
C SER A 117 -0.88 -21.97 3.98
N ASN A 118 -1.44 -21.66 5.14
CA ASN A 118 -2.19 -20.42 5.33
C ASN A 118 -1.26 -19.20 5.30
N THR A 119 -0.14 -19.27 6.01
CA THR A 119 0.91 -18.23 5.96
C THR A 119 1.41 -17.99 4.55
N ALA A 120 1.69 -19.08 3.78
CA ALA A 120 2.16 -18.99 2.40
C ALA A 120 1.14 -18.31 1.47
N VAL A 121 -0.14 -18.72 1.55
CA VAL A 121 -1.23 -18.09 0.78
C VAL A 121 -1.37 -16.62 1.15
N LEU A 122 -1.33 -16.27 2.45
CA LEU A 122 -1.47 -14.89 2.90
C LEU A 122 -0.30 -14.01 2.46
N ILE A 123 0.95 -14.50 2.48
CA ILE A 123 2.11 -13.76 1.94
C ILE A 123 1.96 -13.55 0.43
N GLY A 124 1.58 -14.60 -0.32
CA GLY A 124 1.36 -14.53 -1.76
C GLY A 124 0.28 -13.53 -2.15
N VAL A 125 -0.89 -13.60 -1.51
CA VAL A 125 -2.02 -12.69 -1.73
C VAL A 125 -1.68 -11.27 -1.27
N GLY A 126 -1.04 -11.11 -0.12
CA GLY A 126 -0.60 -9.82 0.39
C GLY A 126 0.38 -9.14 -0.56
N SER A 127 1.39 -9.87 -1.03
CA SER A 127 2.38 -9.36 -1.98
C SER A 127 1.79 -9.13 -3.37
N SER A 128 0.76 -9.86 -3.76
CA SER A 128 0.15 -9.71 -5.10
C SER A 128 -0.78 -8.52 -5.25
N ILE A 129 -1.39 -7.98 -4.19
CA ILE A 129 -2.45 -6.97 -4.30
C ILE A 129 -2.09 -5.68 -3.54
N CYS A 130 -2.50 -5.61 -2.26
CA CYS A 130 -2.41 -4.39 -1.44
C CYS A 130 -1.93 -4.65 0.00
N GLY A 131 -1.11 -5.64 0.21
CA GLY A 131 -0.52 -5.93 1.51
C GLY A 131 -1.55 -6.37 2.55
N GLY A 132 -1.58 -5.68 3.68
CA GLY A 132 -2.40 -6.05 4.82
C GLY A 132 -3.91 -6.09 4.56
N SER A 133 -4.43 -5.27 3.64
CA SER A 133 -5.86 -5.29 3.28
C SER A 133 -6.24 -6.58 2.56
N ALA A 134 -5.38 -7.06 1.66
CA ALA A 134 -5.58 -8.31 0.94
C ALA A 134 -5.47 -9.52 1.89
N ILE A 135 -4.50 -9.49 2.82
CA ILE A 135 -4.37 -10.51 3.87
C ILE A 135 -5.63 -10.55 4.73
N ALA A 136 -6.11 -9.39 5.21
CA ALA A 136 -7.30 -9.30 6.04
C ALA A 136 -8.59 -9.79 5.32
N ALA A 137 -8.68 -9.63 4.01
CA ALA A 137 -9.81 -10.12 3.22
C ALA A 137 -9.71 -11.63 2.92
N ALA A 138 -8.50 -12.14 2.66
CA ALA A 138 -8.27 -13.55 2.35
C ALA A 138 -8.29 -14.44 3.60
N ALA A 139 -7.81 -13.95 4.75
CA ALA A 139 -7.69 -14.73 5.97
C ALA A 139 -9.00 -15.44 6.42
N PRO A 140 -10.16 -14.77 6.50
CA PRO A 140 -11.41 -15.45 6.87
C PRO A 140 -11.87 -16.46 5.80
N VAL A 141 -11.52 -16.22 4.53
CA VAL A 141 -11.88 -17.13 3.43
C VAL A 141 -11.15 -18.47 3.56
N ILE A 142 -9.85 -18.44 3.92
CA ILE A 142 -9.04 -19.66 4.12
C ILE A 142 -9.02 -20.16 5.55
N LYS A 143 -9.78 -19.52 6.46
CA LYS A 143 -9.83 -19.83 7.90
C LYS A 143 -8.44 -19.81 8.55
N ALA A 144 -7.63 -18.80 8.20
CA ALA A 144 -6.30 -18.61 8.76
C ALA A 144 -6.34 -18.21 10.24
N GLU A 145 -5.37 -18.66 11.01
CA GLU A 145 -5.21 -18.31 12.41
C GLU A 145 -4.60 -16.90 12.58
N ASP A 146 -4.81 -16.29 13.75
CA ASP A 146 -4.26 -14.95 14.04
C ASP A 146 -2.73 -14.90 13.93
N GLN A 147 -2.06 -16.01 14.22
CA GLN A 147 -0.60 -16.12 14.09
C GLN A 147 -0.16 -16.04 12.64
N ASP A 148 -0.83 -16.74 11.71
CA ASP A 148 -0.55 -16.70 10.28
C ASP A 148 -0.74 -15.29 9.71
N ILE A 149 -1.85 -14.64 10.12
CA ILE A 149 -2.20 -13.29 9.73
C ILE A 149 -1.11 -12.32 10.21
N ALA A 150 -0.71 -12.41 11.48
CA ALA A 150 0.30 -11.53 12.05
C ALA A 150 1.66 -11.70 11.37
N GLN A 151 2.06 -12.94 11.07
CA GLN A 151 3.32 -13.26 10.40
C GLN A 151 3.32 -12.74 8.96
N ALA A 152 2.27 -13.02 8.19
CA ALA A 152 2.16 -12.56 6.81
C ALA A 152 2.16 -11.02 6.71
N ILE A 153 1.39 -10.34 7.57
CA ILE A 153 1.37 -8.88 7.64
C ILE A 153 2.77 -8.34 7.94
N SER A 154 3.46 -8.91 8.93
CA SER A 154 4.80 -8.47 9.35
C SER A 154 5.82 -8.55 8.22
N VAL A 155 5.83 -9.69 7.50
CA VAL A 155 6.73 -9.93 6.36
C VAL A 155 6.46 -8.94 5.22
N VAL A 156 5.21 -8.80 4.82
CA VAL A 156 4.84 -7.91 3.71
C VAL A 156 5.14 -6.45 4.05
N PHE A 157 4.86 -6.01 5.28
CA PHE A 157 5.17 -4.65 5.73
C PHE A 157 6.67 -4.38 5.81
N PHE A 158 7.50 -5.36 6.20
CA PHE A 158 8.96 -5.21 6.20
C PHE A 158 9.47 -4.83 4.81
N PHE A 159 9.11 -5.59 3.77
CA PHE A 159 9.56 -5.29 2.40
C PHE A 159 8.97 -4.00 1.85
N ASN A 160 7.79 -3.60 2.28
CA ASN A 160 7.20 -2.32 1.91
C ASN A 160 7.98 -1.13 2.49
N VAL A 161 8.44 -1.24 3.74
CA VAL A 161 9.31 -0.21 4.34
C VAL A 161 10.64 -0.16 3.60
N VAL A 162 11.27 -1.31 3.33
CA VAL A 162 12.51 -1.39 2.54
C VAL A 162 12.33 -0.76 1.17
N ALA A 163 11.23 -1.05 0.48
CA ALA A 163 10.93 -0.49 -0.84
C ALA A 163 10.85 1.05 -0.84
N ALA A 164 10.26 1.65 0.20
CA ALA A 164 10.15 3.11 0.29
C ALA A 164 11.51 3.83 0.32
N PHE A 165 12.54 3.16 0.86
CA PHE A 165 13.91 3.69 0.90
C PHE A 165 14.74 3.31 -0.32
N VAL A 166 14.60 2.07 -0.80
CA VAL A 166 15.47 1.51 -1.84
C VAL A 166 15.01 1.86 -3.24
N PHE A 167 13.71 1.86 -3.52
CA PHE A 167 13.21 2.01 -4.89
C PHE A 167 13.44 3.37 -5.51
N PRO A 168 13.29 4.52 -4.81
CA PRO A 168 13.55 5.81 -5.45
C PRO A 168 15.00 5.96 -5.96
N PRO A 169 16.06 5.76 -5.16
CA PRO A 169 17.42 5.83 -5.66
C PRO A 169 17.74 4.71 -6.66
N PHE A 170 17.16 3.52 -6.51
CA PHE A 170 17.33 2.43 -7.46
C PHE A 170 16.71 2.77 -8.83
N GLY A 171 15.48 3.28 -8.86
CA GLY A 171 14.81 3.69 -10.08
C GLY A 171 15.56 4.80 -10.82
N ASP A 172 16.15 5.75 -10.07
CA ASP A 172 17.00 6.79 -10.62
C ASP A 172 18.28 6.22 -11.25
N ALA A 173 18.94 5.32 -10.54
CA ALA A 173 20.18 4.66 -10.99
C ALA A 173 20.00 3.86 -12.29
N ILE A 174 18.82 3.24 -12.50
CA ILE A 174 18.51 2.50 -13.75
C ILE A 174 17.84 3.37 -14.82
N GLY A 175 17.70 4.67 -14.59
CA GLY A 175 17.20 5.64 -15.57
C GLY A 175 15.71 5.54 -15.88
N LEU A 176 14.86 5.19 -14.91
CA LEU A 176 13.41 5.21 -15.11
C LEU A 176 12.90 6.63 -15.35
N SER A 177 11.97 6.78 -16.29
CA SER A 177 11.20 8.01 -16.43
C SER A 177 10.26 8.21 -15.22
N ASN A 178 9.72 9.42 -15.07
CA ASN A 178 8.74 9.70 -14.02
C ASN A 178 7.51 8.78 -14.11
N MET A 179 7.01 8.54 -15.33
CA MET A 179 5.88 7.65 -15.58
C MET A 179 6.25 6.18 -15.34
N GLY A 180 7.44 5.76 -15.82
CA GLY A 180 7.98 4.41 -15.59
C GLY A 180 8.16 4.13 -14.10
N PHE A 181 8.70 5.09 -13.34
CA PHE A 181 8.83 4.94 -11.89
C PHE A 181 7.46 4.88 -11.18
N GLY A 182 6.49 5.70 -11.61
CA GLY A 182 5.13 5.65 -11.06
C GLY A 182 4.45 4.30 -11.28
N LEU A 183 4.62 3.71 -12.48
CA LEU A 183 4.14 2.37 -12.82
C LEU A 183 4.84 1.31 -11.97
N PHE A 184 6.17 1.39 -11.86
CA PHE A 184 6.98 0.52 -11.04
C PHE A 184 6.57 0.57 -9.56
N ALA A 185 6.50 1.75 -8.97
CA ALA A 185 6.08 1.93 -7.58
C ALA A 185 4.67 1.37 -7.32
N GLY A 186 3.71 1.65 -8.21
CA GLY A 186 2.34 1.15 -8.11
C GLY A 186 2.21 -0.37 -8.20
N THR A 187 3.10 -1.03 -8.95
CA THR A 187 3.05 -2.48 -9.22
C THR A 187 4.03 -3.30 -8.38
N ALA A 188 5.18 -2.78 -8.00
CA ALA A 188 6.21 -3.50 -7.24
C ALA A 188 6.10 -3.29 -5.71
N VAL A 189 5.56 -2.17 -5.25
CA VAL A 189 5.30 -1.94 -3.82
C VAL A 189 3.91 -2.47 -3.45
N ASN A 190 3.81 -3.23 -2.36
CA ASN A 190 2.57 -3.97 -2.09
C ASN A 190 1.52 -3.15 -1.34
N ASP A 191 1.90 -2.37 -0.34
CA ASP A 191 0.93 -1.59 0.43
C ASP A 191 0.74 -0.17 -0.12
N THR A 192 -0.51 0.33 -0.09
CA THR A 192 -0.86 1.65 -0.62
C THR A 192 -0.09 2.77 0.10
N SER A 193 0.14 2.64 1.41
CA SER A 193 0.89 3.64 2.18
C SER A 193 2.34 3.74 1.71
N SER A 194 2.96 2.60 1.44
CA SER A 194 4.34 2.54 0.97
C SER A 194 4.48 2.98 -0.48
N VAL A 195 3.48 2.71 -1.33
CA VAL A 195 3.42 3.27 -2.70
C VAL A 195 3.40 4.79 -2.65
N THR A 196 2.53 5.36 -1.82
CA THR A 196 2.45 6.83 -1.67
C THR A 196 3.75 7.42 -1.12
N ALA A 197 4.39 6.74 -0.15
CA ALA A 197 5.69 7.16 0.37
C ALA A 197 6.77 7.11 -0.73
N THR A 198 6.91 5.97 -1.41
CA THR A 198 7.90 5.74 -2.46
C THR A 198 7.77 6.76 -3.59
N ALA A 199 6.55 7.00 -4.07
CA ALA A 199 6.29 7.95 -5.14
C ALA A 199 6.47 9.42 -4.69
N ALA A 200 6.09 9.76 -3.46
CA ALA A 200 6.31 11.11 -2.92
C ALA A 200 7.80 11.42 -2.70
N VAL A 201 8.61 10.42 -2.38
CA VAL A 201 10.08 10.56 -2.32
C VAL A 201 10.62 10.85 -3.72
N TRP A 202 10.19 10.11 -4.74
CA TRP A 202 10.60 10.37 -6.12
C TRP A 202 10.20 11.77 -6.58
N ASP A 203 8.94 12.18 -6.31
CA ASP A 203 8.47 13.54 -6.62
C ASP A 203 9.34 14.62 -5.95
N SER A 204 9.78 14.38 -4.72
CA SER A 204 10.70 15.27 -4.00
C SER A 204 12.10 15.29 -4.65
N MET A 205 12.64 14.12 -5.01
CA MET A 205 13.96 13.98 -5.65
C MET A 205 14.01 14.64 -7.05
N LYS A 206 12.94 14.50 -7.83
CA LYS A 206 12.88 14.95 -9.22
C LYS A 206 12.19 16.32 -9.42
N GLY A 207 11.62 16.89 -8.35
CA GLY A 207 10.90 18.16 -8.43
C GLY A 207 9.59 18.11 -9.22
N THR A 208 8.97 16.93 -9.33
CA THR A 208 7.76 16.71 -10.16
C THR A 208 6.44 17.06 -9.46
N GLY A 209 6.52 17.62 -8.29
CA GLY A 209 5.33 18.06 -7.53
C GLY A 209 4.55 16.90 -6.92
N THR A 210 3.52 16.39 -7.59
CA THR A 210 2.71 15.22 -7.20
C THR A 210 2.45 14.28 -8.38
N GLN A 211 3.08 14.50 -9.51
CA GLN A 211 2.76 13.76 -10.75
C GLN A 211 2.96 12.25 -10.59
N VAL A 212 4.10 11.84 -10.04
CA VAL A 212 4.42 10.42 -9.88
C VAL A 212 3.59 9.80 -8.78
N LEU A 213 3.32 10.52 -7.70
CA LEU A 213 2.42 10.11 -6.63
C LEU A 213 1.00 9.85 -7.14
N GLU A 214 0.46 10.75 -7.96
CA GLU A 214 -0.86 10.62 -8.58
C GLU A 214 -0.92 9.39 -9.50
N TYR A 215 0.08 9.26 -10.38
CA TYR A 215 0.18 8.13 -11.31
C TYR A 215 0.30 6.79 -10.59
N ALA A 216 1.24 6.66 -9.66
CA ALA A 216 1.44 5.45 -8.87
C ALA A 216 0.20 5.09 -8.03
N THR A 217 -0.53 6.10 -7.54
CA THR A 217 -1.78 5.91 -6.81
C THR A 217 -2.85 5.29 -7.71
N ILE A 218 -3.04 5.79 -8.94
CA ILE A 218 -3.99 5.22 -9.90
C ILE A 218 -3.65 3.75 -10.18
N VAL A 219 -2.39 3.46 -10.51
CA VAL A 219 -1.91 2.10 -10.76
C VAL A 219 -2.21 1.19 -9.57
N LYS A 220 -1.90 1.66 -8.36
CA LYS A 220 -2.15 0.90 -7.13
C LYS A 220 -3.62 0.68 -6.84
N LEU A 221 -4.47 1.67 -7.03
CA LEU A 221 -5.92 1.53 -6.84
C LEU A 221 -6.52 0.55 -7.85
N THR A 222 -6.07 0.58 -9.11
CA THR A 222 -6.45 -0.39 -10.14
C THR A 222 -6.06 -1.81 -9.72
N ARG A 223 -4.81 -2.01 -9.25
CA ARG A 223 -4.34 -3.31 -8.74
C ARG A 223 -5.17 -3.79 -7.54
N THR A 224 -5.59 -2.88 -6.66
CA THR A 224 -6.38 -3.22 -5.47
C THR A 224 -7.73 -3.85 -5.81
N LEU A 225 -8.31 -3.56 -6.97
CA LEU A 225 -9.56 -4.19 -7.42
C LEU A 225 -9.41 -5.70 -7.65
N ALA A 226 -8.21 -6.20 -7.88
CA ALA A 226 -7.94 -7.63 -8.03
C ALA A 226 -8.23 -8.44 -6.75
N ILE A 227 -8.42 -7.80 -5.60
CA ILE A 227 -8.85 -8.46 -4.36
C ILE A 227 -10.16 -9.22 -4.55
N ILE A 228 -11.07 -8.69 -5.38
CA ILE A 228 -12.39 -9.29 -5.64
C ILE A 228 -12.25 -10.65 -6.32
N PRO A 229 -11.67 -10.75 -7.55
CA PRO A 229 -11.54 -12.04 -8.23
C PRO A 229 -10.66 -13.04 -7.47
N ILE A 230 -9.62 -12.58 -6.77
CA ILE A 230 -8.74 -13.47 -5.99
C ILE A 230 -9.47 -14.05 -4.77
N CYS A 231 -10.20 -13.24 -3.99
CA CYS A 231 -10.98 -13.77 -2.88
C CYS A 231 -12.11 -14.69 -3.33
N LEU A 232 -12.76 -14.41 -4.46
CA LEU A 232 -13.75 -15.31 -5.05
C LEU A 232 -13.12 -16.62 -5.51
N GLY A 233 -11.94 -16.58 -6.13
CA GLY A 233 -11.18 -17.76 -6.54
C GLY A 233 -10.80 -18.62 -5.33
N LEU A 234 -10.28 -18.02 -4.26
CA LEU A 234 -9.96 -18.73 -3.02
C LEU A 234 -11.21 -19.35 -2.39
N ALA A 235 -12.34 -18.63 -2.33
CA ALA A 235 -13.59 -19.15 -1.81
C ALA A 235 -14.08 -20.35 -2.62
N SER A 236 -14.04 -20.27 -3.95
CA SER A 236 -14.42 -21.37 -4.88
C SER A 236 -13.51 -22.59 -4.67
N TYR A 237 -12.22 -22.38 -4.50
CA TYR A 237 -11.26 -23.45 -4.23
C TYR A 237 -11.54 -24.14 -2.89
N GLN A 238 -11.87 -23.39 -1.83
CA GLN A 238 -12.22 -23.95 -0.53
C GLN A 238 -13.51 -24.80 -0.59
N VAL A 239 -14.53 -24.33 -1.32
CA VAL A 239 -15.76 -25.11 -1.56
C VAL A 239 -15.48 -26.40 -2.32
N TYR A 240 -14.64 -26.33 -3.37
CA TYR A 240 -14.21 -27.52 -4.13
C TYR A 240 -13.51 -28.55 -3.25
N LYS A 241 -12.55 -28.10 -2.42
CA LYS A 241 -11.80 -28.96 -1.48
C LYS A 241 -12.71 -29.58 -0.42
N ALA A 242 -13.66 -28.80 0.12
CA ALA A 242 -14.64 -29.29 1.11
C ALA A 242 -15.54 -30.38 0.51
N LYS A 243 -15.99 -30.23 -0.74
CA LYS A 243 -16.79 -31.27 -1.46
C LYS A 243 -16.02 -32.59 -1.64
N GLN A 244 -14.72 -32.51 -1.90
CA GLN A 244 -13.88 -33.71 -2.02
C GLN A 244 -13.68 -34.45 -0.68
N SER A 245 -13.72 -33.71 0.45
CA SER A 245 -13.48 -34.28 1.80
C SER A 245 -14.76 -34.79 2.48
N ALA A 246 -15.93 -34.82 1.79
CA ALA A 246 -17.24 -35.17 2.36
C ALA A 246 -17.63 -34.40 3.63
N ALA A 247 -16.93 -33.31 3.96
CA ALA A 247 -17.26 -32.41 5.06
C ALA A 247 -18.30 -31.37 4.62
N GLN A 248 -19.29 -31.09 5.46
CA GLN A 248 -20.30 -30.07 5.21
C GLN A 248 -19.62 -28.73 4.95
N ALA A 249 -19.80 -28.19 3.76
CA ALA A 249 -19.36 -26.85 3.42
C ALA A 249 -20.22 -25.83 4.19
N ASP A 250 -19.64 -25.22 5.21
CA ASP A 250 -20.20 -24.03 5.82
C ASP A 250 -20.22 -22.93 4.76
N GLY A 251 -21.40 -22.60 4.24
CA GLY A 251 -21.62 -21.62 3.18
C GLY A 251 -21.39 -20.19 3.66
N SER A 252 -20.16 -19.83 4.01
CA SER A 252 -19.81 -18.42 4.28
C SER A 252 -19.83 -17.65 2.96
N SER A 253 -20.95 -16.97 2.69
CA SER A 253 -21.09 -16.07 1.53
C SER A 253 -20.10 -14.92 1.66
N VAL A 254 -19.12 -14.86 0.75
CA VAL A 254 -18.17 -13.76 0.65
C VAL A 254 -18.92 -12.54 0.12
N SER A 255 -19.19 -11.56 0.98
CA SER A 255 -19.86 -10.32 0.58
C SER A 255 -18.90 -9.37 -0.12
N ILE A 256 -19.05 -9.20 -1.43
CA ILE A 256 -18.27 -8.26 -2.26
C ILE A 256 -18.32 -6.84 -1.71
N ALA A 257 -19.48 -6.41 -1.18
CA ALA A 257 -19.65 -5.08 -0.61
C ALA A 257 -18.78 -4.81 0.64
N LYS A 258 -18.39 -5.87 1.38
CA LYS A 258 -17.49 -5.76 2.55
C LYS A 258 -16.02 -5.72 2.14
N ILE A 259 -15.66 -6.31 0.98
CA ILE A 259 -14.30 -6.38 0.46
C ILE A 259 -13.93 -5.09 -0.27
N PHE A 260 -14.90 -4.43 -0.92
CA PHE A 260 -14.64 -3.25 -1.73
C PHE A 260 -14.12 -2.06 -0.90
N PRO A 261 -12.94 -1.51 -1.20
CA PRO A 261 -12.36 -0.41 -0.43
C PRO A 261 -13.05 0.92 -0.77
N LYS A 262 -13.93 1.39 0.11
CA LYS A 262 -14.77 2.58 -0.10
C LYS A 262 -13.99 3.86 -0.44
N PHE A 263 -12.75 3.99 0.01
CA PHE A 263 -11.93 5.17 -0.29
C PHE A 263 -11.58 5.28 -1.78
N VAL A 264 -11.53 4.15 -2.52
CA VAL A 264 -11.36 4.14 -3.98
C VAL A 264 -12.56 4.80 -4.66
N LEU A 265 -13.78 4.51 -4.19
CA LEU A 265 -14.99 5.15 -4.70
C LEU A 265 -14.95 6.66 -4.48
N TYR A 266 -14.59 7.11 -3.27
CA TYR A 266 -14.49 8.54 -2.98
C TYR A 266 -13.38 9.23 -3.79
N PHE A 267 -12.25 8.57 -4.02
CA PHE A 267 -11.20 9.07 -4.92
C PHE A 267 -11.75 9.31 -6.34
N VAL A 268 -12.48 8.34 -6.90
CA VAL A 268 -13.12 8.47 -8.22
C VAL A 268 -14.17 9.58 -8.22
N ILE A 269 -14.98 9.71 -7.18
CA ILE A 269 -15.97 10.80 -7.07
C ILE A 269 -15.27 12.17 -7.08
N CYS A 270 -14.17 12.35 -6.32
CA CYS A 270 -13.41 13.60 -6.33
C CYS A 270 -12.84 13.90 -7.73
N SER A 271 -12.35 12.89 -8.45
CA SER A 271 -11.87 13.10 -9.82
C SER A 271 -12.98 13.42 -10.82
N LEU A 272 -14.18 12.86 -10.64
CA LEU A 272 -15.36 13.22 -11.43
C LEU A 272 -15.77 14.67 -11.19
N ILE A 273 -15.74 15.14 -9.93
CA ILE A 273 -16.02 16.53 -9.60
C ILE A 273 -15.01 17.44 -10.30
N THR A 274 -13.71 17.14 -10.22
CA THR A 274 -12.68 17.94 -10.90
C THR A 274 -12.88 17.95 -12.41
N THR A 275 -13.22 16.80 -12.98
CA THR A 275 -13.50 16.67 -14.41
C THR A 275 -14.70 17.53 -14.83
N ALA A 276 -15.81 17.47 -14.08
CA ALA A 276 -17.00 18.28 -14.34
C ALA A 276 -16.74 19.79 -14.24
N LEU A 277 -15.98 20.21 -13.22
CA LEU A 277 -15.58 21.62 -13.06
C LEU A 277 -14.70 22.10 -14.21
N SER A 278 -13.76 21.25 -14.66
CA SER A 278 -12.88 21.55 -15.80
C SER A 278 -13.68 21.71 -17.10
N TYR A 279 -14.65 20.83 -17.37
CA TYR A 279 -15.55 20.97 -18.52
C TYR A 279 -16.47 22.20 -18.45
N ALA A 280 -16.83 22.62 -17.24
CA ALA A 280 -17.59 23.85 -17.02
C ALA A 280 -16.76 25.13 -17.10
N ASN A 281 -15.47 25.04 -17.48
CA ASN A 281 -14.50 26.15 -17.51
C ASN A 281 -14.37 26.92 -16.18
N VAL A 282 -14.64 26.25 -15.06
CA VAL A 282 -14.41 26.82 -13.71
C VAL A 282 -12.91 26.76 -13.42
N ASP A 283 -12.37 27.85 -12.88
CA ASP A 283 -10.99 27.85 -12.40
C ASP A 283 -10.82 26.81 -11.28
N ILE A 284 -10.02 25.77 -11.53
CA ILE A 284 -9.76 24.68 -10.59
C ILE A 284 -8.50 24.89 -9.74
N GLN A 285 -7.85 26.08 -9.85
CA GLN A 285 -6.60 26.34 -9.14
C GLN A 285 -6.77 26.24 -7.60
N PHE A 286 -7.95 26.56 -7.07
CA PHE A 286 -8.27 26.40 -5.65
C PHE A 286 -8.18 24.94 -5.17
N LEU A 287 -8.33 23.95 -6.06
CA LEU A 287 -8.20 22.53 -5.72
C LEU A 287 -6.76 22.14 -5.36
N SER A 288 -5.76 22.97 -5.72
CA SER A 288 -4.35 22.76 -5.34
C SER A 288 -4.13 22.71 -3.83
N VAL A 289 -4.99 23.38 -3.06
CA VAL A 289 -4.98 23.31 -1.59
C VAL A 289 -5.18 21.88 -1.10
N PHE A 290 -6.06 21.11 -1.74
CA PHE A 290 -6.30 19.70 -1.38
C PHE A 290 -5.07 18.83 -1.61
N LYS A 291 -4.26 19.11 -2.66
CA LYS A 291 -2.98 18.42 -2.89
C LYS A 291 -1.98 18.70 -1.76
N THR A 292 -1.89 19.94 -1.28
CA THR A 292 -1.02 20.31 -0.16
C THR A 292 -1.45 19.63 1.13
N ILE A 293 -2.75 19.64 1.44
CA ILE A 293 -3.32 18.95 2.61
C ILE A 293 -3.04 17.43 2.50
N SER A 294 -3.22 16.84 1.31
CA SER A 294 -2.93 15.43 1.06
C SER A 294 -1.48 15.09 1.38
N LYS A 295 -0.51 15.87 0.89
CA LYS A 295 0.93 15.67 1.19
C LYS A 295 1.20 15.71 2.69
N TYR A 296 0.62 16.66 3.41
CA TYR A 296 0.78 16.74 4.86
C TYR A 296 0.17 15.52 5.57
N PHE A 297 -1.01 15.08 5.17
CA PHE A 297 -1.65 13.87 5.70
C PHE A 297 -0.84 12.60 5.40
N ILE A 298 -0.17 12.53 4.24
CA ILE A 298 0.78 11.45 3.92
C ILE A 298 1.94 11.50 4.93
N THR A 299 2.53 12.66 5.18
CA THR A 299 3.62 12.81 6.15
C THR A 299 3.19 12.37 7.56
N MET A 300 1.98 12.77 8.01
CA MET A 300 1.40 12.30 9.29
C MET A 300 1.23 10.78 9.32
N ALA A 301 0.74 10.20 8.22
CA ALA A 301 0.55 8.75 8.12
C ALA A 301 1.89 8.00 8.14
N MET A 302 2.94 8.56 7.52
CA MET A 302 4.29 7.98 7.55
C MET A 302 4.89 8.01 8.96
N VAL A 303 4.72 9.09 9.72
CA VAL A 303 5.06 9.11 11.17
C VAL A 303 4.33 7.99 11.90
N ALA A 304 3.02 7.86 11.69
CA ALA A 304 2.22 6.83 12.36
C ALA A 304 2.67 5.40 12.00
N ILE A 305 3.04 5.16 10.75
CA ILE A 305 3.57 3.88 10.29
C ILE A 305 4.92 3.61 10.97
N GLY A 306 5.83 4.60 10.99
CA GLY A 306 7.09 4.49 11.69
C GLY A 306 6.91 4.14 13.18
N LEU A 307 6.02 4.85 13.89
CA LEU A 307 5.69 4.59 15.29
C LEU A 307 5.17 3.16 15.55
N ASN A 308 4.43 2.58 14.60
CA ASN A 308 3.91 1.22 14.69
C ASN A 308 4.90 0.14 14.24
N THR A 309 5.98 0.53 13.56
CA THR A 309 6.97 -0.41 13.03
C THR A 309 7.89 -0.89 14.15
N ASN A 310 7.94 -2.22 14.37
CA ASN A 310 8.86 -2.85 15.29
C ASN A 310 9.83 -3.74 14.51
N ILE A 311 10.99 -3.18 14.16
CA ILE A 311 12.02 -3.84 13.36
C ILE A 311 12.47 -5.16 14.00
N VAL A 312 12.62 -5.21 15.33
CA VAL A 312 13.07 -6.43 16.05
C VAL A 312 12.06 -7.57 15.90
N LYS A 313 10.76 -7.26 16.02
CA LYS A 313 9.70 -8.27 15.79
C LYS A 313 9.65 -8.71 14.34
N LEU A 314 9.86 -7.80 13.40
CA LEU A 314 9.87 -8.09 11.96
C LEU A 314 11.00 -9.07 11.59
N ILE A 315 12.21 -8.85 12.10
CA ILE A 315 13.37 -9.74 11.87
C ILE A 315 13.18 -11.10 12.54
N LYS A 316 12.51 -11.15 13.70
CA LYS A 316 12.26 -12.39 14.46
C LYS A 316 11.06 -13.20 13.96
N SER A 317 10.30 -12.74 12.96
CA SER A 317 9.04 -13.37 12.51
C SER A 317 9.17 -14.73 11.80
N GLY A 318 10.37 -15.29 11.73
CA GLY A 318 10.63 -16.61 11.14
C GLY A 318 11.33 -16.52 9.78
N GLY A 319 12.51 -17.17 9.67
CA GLY A 319 13.39 -17.04 8.51
C GLY A 319 12.76 -17.50 7.19
N SER A 320 11.95 -18.56 7.22
CA SER A 320 11.31 -19.12 6.02
C SER A 320 10.22 -18.21 5.44
N ALA A 321 9.38 -17.61 6.29
CA ALA A 321 8.36 -16.67 5.86
C ALA A 321 9.00 -15.37 5.32
N LEU A 322 10.07 -14.88 5.97
CA LEU A 322 10.83 -13.74 5.49
C LEU A 322 11.50 -14.02 4.15
N ALA A 323 12.09 -15.21 3.98
CA ALA A 323 12.67 -15.65 2.70
C ALA A 323 11.61 -15.71 1.58
N MET A 324 10.40 -16.25 1.86
CA MET A 324 9.29 -16.24 0.91
C MET A 324 8.91 -14.81 0.51
N GLY A 325 8.75 -13.90 1.48
CA GLY A 325 8.46 -12.50 1.21
C GLY A 325 9.54 -11.83 0.35
N ALA A 326 10.82 -12.11 0.63
CA ALA A 326 11.94 -11.63 -0.17
C ALA A 326 11.87 -12.14 -1.62
N CYS A 327 11.65 -13.46 -1.81
CA CYS A 327 11.50 -14.04 -3.14
C CYS A 327 10.33 -13.42 -3.91
N CYS A 328 9.17 -13.27 -3.29
CA CYS A 328 8.02 -12.58 -3.90
C CYS A 328 8.36 -11.14 -4.27
N TRP A 329 8.98 -10.40 -3.36
CA TRP A 329 9.34 -8.99 -3.58
C TRP A 329 10.34 -8.80 -4.72
N ILE A 330 11.41 -9.62 -4.75
CA ILE A 330 12.42 -9.59 -5.82
C ILE A 330 11.79 -9.99 -7.16
N ALA A 331 10.99 -11.06 -7.19
CA ALA A 331 10.37 -11.54 -8.41
C ALA A 331 9.36 -10.52 -8.97
N ILE A 332 8.53 -9.90 -8.12
CA ILE A 332 7.60 -8.84 -8.53
C ILE A 332 8.37 -7.64 -9.09
N THR A 333 9.45 -7.23 -8.41
CA THR A 333 10.33 -6.15 -8.86
C THR A 333 10.88 -6.42 -10.25
N ALA A 334 11.48 -7.60 -10.45
CA ALA A 334 12.06 -7.98 -11.73
C ALA A 334 11.00 -8.07 -12.84
N VAL A 335 9.85 -8.70 -12.58
CA VAL A 335 8.78 -8.84 -13.57
C VAL A 335 8.10 -7.50 -13.87
N SER A 336 7.92 -6.63 -12.88
CA SER A 336 7.42 -5.27 -13.10
C SER A 336 8.31 -4.50 -14.07
N LEU A 337 9.62 -4.49 -13.82
CA LEU A 337 10.61 -3.82 -14.70
C LEU A 337 10.69 -4.46 -16.08
N ALA A 338 10.74 -5.79 -16.15
CA ALA A 338 10.80 -6.50 -17.43
C ALA A 338 9.56 -6.24 -18.28
N THR A 339 8.36 -6.35 -17.70
CA THR A 339 7.11 -6.15 -18.42
C THR A 339 6.98 -4.70 -18.91
N GLN A 340 7.26 -3.71 -18.06
CA GLN A 340 7.17 -2.31 -18.49
C GLN A 340 8.22 -1.94 -19.53
N HIS A 341 9.41 -2.53 -19.49
CA HIS A 341 10.43 -2.36 -20.55
C HIS A 341 9.93 -2.93 -21.88
N MET A 342 9.35 -4.16 -21.85
CA MET A 342 8.82 -4.82 -23.07
C MET A 342 7.67 -4.03 -23.73
N ILE A 343 6.86 -3.32 -22.94
CA ILE A 343 5.73 -2.52 -23.47
C ILE A 343 6.11 -1.04 -23.72
N GLY A 344 7.39 -0.68 -23.56
CA GLY A 344 7.88 0.67 -23.83
C GLY A 344 7.50 1.74 -22.80
N LEU A 345 7.24 1.34 -21.56
CA LEU A 345 6.89 2.24 -20.45
C LEU A 345 8.03 2.35 -19.41
N TRP A 346 9.23 2.59 -19.93
CA TRP A 346 10.45 2.71 -19.11
C TRP A 346 10.65 4.09 -18.50
#